data_31b47d56ee492359d8ba5c07173e81db
#
_entry.id   31b47d56ee492359d8ba5c07173e81db
#
_cell.length_a   1.000
_cell.length_b   1.000
_cell.length_c   1.000
_cell.angle_alpha   90.00
_cell.angle_beta   90.00
_cell.angle_gamma   90.00
#
_symmetry.space_group_name_H-M   'P 1'
#
loop_
_entity.id
_entity.type
_entity.pdbx_description
1 polymer ?
#
loop_
_entity_poly.entity_id
_entity_poly.type
_entity_poly.pdbx_seq_one_letter_code
_entity_poly.pdbx_strand_id
1 'polypeptide(L)'
;AQSLNLSKELSREIEGELVREGISLQEVNDDPERLLKLQQIMYPLVNTTLQTANCNGAYVILNATANTTLEVADHSRSGIHLRYTNLSASNPVAPTVVYFRGIPDIARQKDLELHNRWNLEFDTDLIPGCRELMDSPLDRPAQRYFWSRRIDLKGTWESAMLLCVPIVGSDGSVYGVCGVELSALYFQLSYPAAEGQF
;
A
#
# COMPACT_ATOMS: atom_id res chain seq x y z
N ALA A 1 6.13 11.10 -9.24
CA ALA A 1 7.22 11.57 -8.35
C ALA A 1 7.05 11.03 -6.93
N GLN A 2 5.93 11.29 -6.24
CA GLN A 2 5.74 10.94 -4.82
C GLN A 2 5.80 9.42 -4.54
N SER A 3 5.19 8.59 -5.39
CA SER A 3 5.25 7.13 -5.22
C SER A 3 6.66 6.56 -5.42
N LEU A 4 7.45 7.15 -6.29
CA LEU A 4 8.86 6.79 -6.45
C LEU A 4 9.70 7.21 -5.24
N ASN A 5 9.40 8.36 -4.65
CA ASN A 5 10.06 8.78 -3.41
C ASN A 5 9.66 7.86 -2.25
N LEU A 6 8.38 7.52 -2.13
CA LEU A 6 7.89 6.55 -1.14
C LEU A 6 8.64 5.21 -1.27
N SER A 7 8.76 4.68 -2.48
CA SER A 7 9.50 3.43 -2.73
C SER A 7 10.94 3.50 -2.27
N LYS A 8 11.64 4.59 -2.56
CA LYS A 8 13.05 4.79 -2.15
C LYS A 8 13.20 4.89 -0.63
N GLU A 9 12.33 5.65 0.02
CA GLU A 9 12.35 5.80 1.47
C GLU A 9 12.01 4.49 2.18
N LEU A 10 10.97 3.78 1.70
CA LEU A 10 10.62 2.45 2.21
C LEU A 10 11.76 1.45 2.03
N SER A 11 12.40 1.43 0.85
CA SER A 11 13.56 0.58 0.61
C SER A 11 14.67 0.81 1.64
N ARG A 12 15.03 2.08 1.85
CA ARG A 12 16.07 2.45 2.82
C ARG A 12 15.72 2.04 4.25
N GLU A 13 14.50 2.32 4.69
CA GLU A 13 14.09 2.04 6.07
C GLU A 13 13.92 0.53 6.32
N ILE A 14 13.33 -0.20 5.37
CA ILE A 14 13.18 -1.67 5.47
C ILE A 14 14.56 -2.32 5.46
N GLU A 15 15.43 -1.97 4.52
CA GLU A 15 16.78 -2.52 4.42
C GLU A 15 17.60 -2.21 5.68
N GLY A 16 17.52 -0.97 6.18
CA GLY A 16 18.18 -0.57 7.42
C GLY A 16 17.75 -1.41 8.62
N GLU A 17 16.47 -1.74 8.73
CA GLU A 17 15.96 -2.61 9.80
C GLU A 17 16.43 -4.05 9.63
N LEU A 18 16.36 -4.60 8.43
CA LEU A 18 16.82 -5.96 8.15
C LEU A 18 18.30 -6.13 8.40
N VAL A 19 19.13 -5.16 8.02
CA VAL A 19 20.58 -5.15 8.27
C VAL A 19 20.87 -5.08 9.77
N ARG A 20 20.16 -4.22 10.50
CA ARG A 20 20.32 -4.08 11.96
C ARG A 20 19.99 -5.36 12.70
N GLU A 21 18.95 -6.08 12.27
CA GLU A 21 18.52 -7.36 12.82
C GLU A 21 19.39 -8.54 12.33
N GLY A 22 20.15 -8.35 11.25
CA GLY A 22 20.97 -9.40 10.62
C GLY A 22 20.13 -10.49 9.95
N ILE A 23 18.98 -10.14 9.39
CA ILE A 23 18.02 -11.06 8.77
C ILE A 23 17.68 -10.66 7.34
N SER A 24 17.13 -11.61 6.58
CA SER A 24 16.45 -11.37 5.30
C SER A 24 14.96 -11.11 5.50
N LEU A 25 14.29 -10.56 4.47
CA LEU A 25 12.84 -10.37 4.53
C LEU A 25 12.07 -11.69 4.71
N GLN A 26 12.56 -12.78 4.13
CA GLN A 26 11.94 -14.12 4.26
C GLN A 26 11.89 -14.60 5.71
N GLU A 27 12.85 -14.19 6.54
CA GLU A 27 12.88 -14.54 7.97
C GLU A 27 11.84 -13.75 8.79
N VAL A 28 11.17 -12.79 8.20
CA VAL A 28 10.07 -12.04 8.82
C VAL A 28 8.74 -12.79 8.68
N ASN A 29 8.62 -13.74 7.77
CA ASN A 29 7.45 -14.60 7.68
C ASN A 29 7.20 -15.32 9.02
N ASP A 30 5.94 -15.45 9.39
CA ASP A 30 5.49 -16.09 10.64
C ASP A 30 6.00 -15.39 11.92
N ASP A 31 6.52 -14.17 11.81
CA ASP A 31 7.03 -13.40 12.95
C ASP A 31 6.19 -12.12 13.17
N PRO A 32 5.15 -12.19 14.02
CA PRO A 32 4.26 -11.05 14.25
C PRO A 32 4.97 -9.82 14.84
N GLU A 33 5.99 -10.01 15.68
CA GLU A 33 6.70 -8.89 16.32
C GLU A 33 7.54 -8.13 15.29
N ARG A 34 8.25 -8.83 14.41
CA ARG A 34 9.02 -8.21 13.34
C ARG A 34 8.15 -7.55 12.28
N LEU A 35 7.03 -8.17 11.93
CA LEU A 35 6.04 -7.57 11.03
C LEU A 35 5.43 -6.29 11.62
N LEU A 36 5.10 -6.29 12.91
CA LEU A 36 4.63 -5.10 13.60
C LEU A 36 5.67 -3.98 13.56
N LYS A 37 6.92 -4.30 13.85
CA LYS A 37 8.01 -3.33 13.83
C LYS A 37 8.22 -2.72 12.45
N LEU A 38 8.20 -3.53 11.40
CA LEU A 38 8.26 -3.03 10.03
C LEU A 38 7.06 -2.14 9.69
N GLN A 39 5.85 -2.50 10.09
CA GLN A 39 4.69 -1.64 9.89
C GLN A 39 4.77 -0.33 10.67
N GLN A 40 5.33 -0.33 11.88
CA GLN A 40 5.59 0.91 12.64
C GLN A 40 6.56 1.84 11.92
N ILE A 41 7.57 1.28 11.27
CA ILE A 41 8.56 2.03 10.46
C ILE A 41 7.92 2.58 9.17
N MET A 42 7.10 1.77 8.51
CA MET A 42 6.48 2.13 7.22
C MET A 42 5.32 3.11 7.36
N TYR A 43 4.57 3.06 8.46
CA TYR A 43 3.35 3.87 8.64
C TYR A 43 3.57 5.37 8.41
N PRO A 44 4.55 6.05 9.01
CA PRO A 44 4.73 7.49 8.80
C PRO A 44 5.00 7.86 7.36
N LEU A 45 5.68 7.00 6.60
CA LEU A 45 5.97 7.23 5.18
C LEU A 45 4.70 7.13 4.32
N VAL A 46 3.89 6.11 4.57
CA VAL A 46 2.60 5.91 3.88
C VAL A 46 1.64 7.06 4.23
N ASN A 47 1.56 7.45 5.49
CA ASN A 47 0.71 8.55 5.94
C ASN A 47 1.13 9.90 5.33
N THR A 48 2.42 10.19 5.27
CA THR A 48 2.94 11.40 4.61
C THR A 48 2.58 11.39 3.13
N THR A 49 2.72 10.26 2.47
CA THR A 49 2.33 10.13 1.05
C THR A 49 0.83 10.37 0.85
N LEU A 50 -0.03 9.81 1.71
CA LEU A 50 -1.47 10.06 1.66
C LEU A 50 -1.81 11.55 1.78
N GLN A 51 -1.14 12.25 2.68
CA GLN A 51 -1.39 13.67 2.95
C GLN A 51 -0.84 14.60 1.87
N THR A 52 0.22 14.22 1.18
CA THR A 52 0.93 15.09 0.23
C THR A 52 0.67 14.77 -1.23
N ALA A 53 0.24 13.55 -1.53
CA ALA A 53 -0.14 13.15 -2.89
C ALA A 53 -1.59 13.52 -3.20
N ASN A 54 -1.87 13.83 -4.45
CA ASN A 54 -3.25 13.98 -4.94
C ASN A 54 -3.86 12.59 -5.17
N CYS A 55 -4.27 11.94 -4.09
CA CYS A 55 -4.80 10.59 -4.09
C CYS A 55 -5.84 10.41 -2.97
N ASN A 56 -6.60 9.34 -3.05
CA ASN A 56 -7.55 8.99 -1.99
C ASN A 56 -7.04 7.85 -1.10
N GLY A 57 -5.94 7.22 -1.45
CA GLY A 57 -5.30 6.18 -0.66
C GLY A 57 -3.81 6.08 -0.95
N ALA A 58 -3.07 5.57 0.03
CA ALA A 58 -1.65 5.22 -0.09
C ALA A 58 -1.41 3.86 0.58
N TYR A 59 -0.50 3.07 0.06
CA TYR A 59 -0.30 1.71 0.52
C TYR A 59 1.13 1.23 0.37
N VAL A 60 1.44 0.20 1.14
CA VAL A 60 2.63 -0.63 1.01
C VAL A 60 2.26 -2.09 1.27
N ILE A 61 2.76 -2.98 0.44
CA ILE A 61 2.59 -4.43 0.55
C ILE A 61 3.99 -5.03 0.64
N LEU A 62 4.30 -5.71 1.75
CA LEU A 62 5.55 -6.44 1.92
C LEU A 62 5.46 -7.80 1.24
N ASN A 63 6.56 -8.30 0.72
CA ASN A 63 6.66 -9.68 0.25
C ASN A 63 6.88 -10.67 1.42
N ALA A 64 6.02 -10.56 2.42
CA ALA A 64 6.01 -11.39 3.62
C ALA A 64 4.58 -11.54 4.16
N THR A 65 4.30 -12.65 4.82
CA THR A 65 3.00 -12.95 5.43
C THR A 65 3.14 -13.37 6.89
N ALA A 66 2.11 -13.06 7.67
CA ALA A 66 2.05 -13.41 9.09
C ALA A 66 1.87 -14.91 9.34
N ASN A 67 1.38 -15.67 8.38
CA ASN A 67 1.15 -17.10 8.53
C ASN A 67 1.30 -17.85 7.22
N THR A 68 2.44 -18.52 7.05
CA THR A 68 2.76 -19.33 5.86
C THR A 68 2.04 -20.68 5.81
N THR A 69 1.35 -21.08 6.86
CA THR A 69 0.63 -22.36 6.93
C THR A 69 -0.80 -22.29 6.39
N LEU A 70 -1.31 -21.06 6.14
CA LEU A 70 -2.64 -20.88 5.58
C LEU A 70 -2.69 -21.29 4.11
N GLU A 71 -3.82 -21.83 3.68
CA GLU A 71 -4.07 -22.19 2.28
C GLU A 71 -3.89 -20.98 1.32
N VAL A 72 -4.19 -19.78 1.81
CA VAL A 72 -4.07 -18.52 1.06
C VAL A 72 -2.69 -17.86 1.16
N ALA A 73 -1.72 -18.50 1.82
CA ALA A 73 -0.41 -17.89 2.11
C ALA A 73 0.41 -17.55 0.86
N ASP A 74 0.16 -18.20 -0.27
CA ASP A 74 0.84 -17.92 -1.52
C ASP A 74 0.46 -16.56 -2.14
N HIS A 75 -0.70 -16.00 -1.78
CA HIS A 75 -1.17 -14.69 -2.25
C HIS A 75 -1.57 -13.72 -1.13
N SER A 76 -1.40 -14.08 0.15
CA SER A 76 -1.63 -13.18 1.29
C SER A 76 -0.34 -12.49 1.70
N ARG A 77 -0.35 -11.16 1.80
CA ARG A 77 0.83 -10.36 2.13
C ARG A 77 0.50 -9.28 3.14
N SER A 78 1.39 -9.15 4.13
CA SER A 78 1.33 -8.10 5.14
C SER A 78 1.59 -6.74 4.55
N GLY A 79 0.93 -5.70 5.06
CA GLY A 79 1.15 -4.36 4.59
C GLY A 79 0.26 -3.34 5.27
N ILE A 80 0.32 -2.12 4.77
CA ILE A 80 -0.48 -0.97 5.24
C ILE A 80 -1.24 -0.37 4.07
N HIS A 81 -2.53 -0.10 4.28
CA HIS A 81 -3.36 0.68 3.41
C HIS A 81 -4.07 1.76 4.22
N LEU A 82 -3.86 3.00 3.86
CA LEU A 82 -4.56 4.16 4.39
C LEU A 82 -5.46 4.73 3.29
N ARG A 83 -6.74 4.93 3.59
CA ARG A 83 -7.70 5.40 2.61
C ARG A 83 -8.68 6.40 3.22
N TYR A 84 -8.87 7.53 2.56
CA TYR A 84 -9.93 8.47 2.91
C TYR A 84 -11.31 7.89 2.64
N THR A 85 -12.24 8.08 3.56
CA THR A 85 -13.57 7.46 3.52
C THR A 85 -14.70 8.44 3.32
N ASN A 86 -14.49 9.70 3.67
CA ASN A 86 -15.51 10.75 3.66
C ASN A 86 -15.44 11.64 2.41
N LEU A 87 -15.01 11.10 1.29
CA LEU A 87 -15.08 11.79 0.01
C LEU A 87 -16.54 12.04 -0.35
N SER A 88 -16.88 13.30 -0.59
CA SER A 88 -18.22 13.72 -1.00
C SER A 88 -18.15 14.93 -1.93
N ALA A 89 -19.18 15.12 -2.72
CA ALA A 89 -19.31 16.31 -3.58
C ALA A 89 -19.35 17.62 -2.76
N SER A 90 -19.80 17.58 -1.51
CA SER A 90 -19.87 18.74 -0.63
C SER A 90 -18.56 19.08 0.08
N ASN A 91 -17.61 18.16 0.16
CA ASN A 91 -16.31 18.40 0.78
C ASN A 91 -15.20 17.52 0.16
N PRO A 92 -14.81 17.78 -1.10
CA PRO A 92 -13.76 17.00 -1.75
C PRO A 92 -12.34 17.36 -1.27
N VAL A 93 -12.17 18.48 -0.56
CA VAL A 93 -10.86 19.10 -0.31
C VAL A 93 -10.29 18.80 1.07
N ALA A 94 -11.11 18.34 2.01
CA ALA A 94 -10.68 18.07 3.40
C ALA A 94 -11.21 16.72 3.92
N PRO A 95 -10.83 15.60 3.35
CA PRO A 95 -11.17 14.30 3.92
C PRO A 95 -10.45 14.12 5.26
N THR A 96 -11.21 13.81 6.32
CA THR A 96 -10.70 13.72 7.69
C THR A 96 -10.73 12.33 8.27
N VAL A 97 -11.52 11.43 7.67
CA VAL A 97 -11.65 10.04 8.14
C VAL A 97 -10.82 9.11 7.28
N VAL A 98 -9.98 8.32 7.92
CA VAL A 98 -9.09 7.39 7.25
C VAL A 98 -9.39 5.98 7.74
N TYR A 99 -9.67 5.08 6.81
CA TYR A 99 -9.64 3.65 7.08
C TYR A 99 -8.21 3.11 6.99
N PHE A 100 -7.91 2.19 7.89
CA PHE A 100 -6.63 1.51 7.99
C PHE A 100 -6.78 0.02 7.71
N ARG A 101 -5.85 -0.52 6.90
CA ARG A 101 -5.57 -1.95 6.81
C ARG A 101 -4.13 -2.19 7.25
N GLY A 102 -3.94 -3.20 8.07
CA GLY A 102 -2.64 -3.60 8.60
C GLY A 102 -2.81 -4.25 9.97
N ILE A 103 -1.75 -4.32 10.73
CA ILE A 103 -1.76 -4.90 12.08
C ILE A 103 -2.58 -3.99 13.00
N PRO A 104 -3.59 -4.52 13.73
CA PRO A 104 -4.50 -3.71 14.55
C PRO A 104 -3.82 -2.85 15.61
N ASP A 105 -2.64 -3.25 16.07
CA ASP A 105 -1.87 -2.47 17.05
C ASP A 105 -1.50 -1.08 16.52
N ILE A 106 -1.20 -0.97 15.23
CA ILE A 106 -0.94 0.33 14.58
C ILE A 106 -2.20 1.19 14.62
N ALA A 107 -3.36 0.61 14.28
CA ALA A 107 -4.63 1.33 14.29
C ALA A 107 -4.95 1.87 15.71
N ARG A 108 -4.74 1.06 16.74
CA ARG A 108 -4.93 1.49 18.14
C ARG A 108 -3.96 2.60 18.55
N GLN A 109 -2.69 2.49 18.19
CA GLN A 109 -1.66 3.49 18.51
C GLN A 109 -1.91 4.83 17.82
N LYS A 110 -2.52 4.82 16.65
CA LYS A 110 -2.74 5.99 15.79
C LYS A 110 -4.19 6.48 15.77
N ASP A 111 -5.06 5.87 16.56
CA ASP A 111 -6.50 6.18 16.61
C ASP A 111 -7.15 6.12 15.22
N LEU A 112 -6.89 5.03 14.49
CA LEU A 112 -7.40 4.79 13.15
C LEU A 112 -8.51 3.75 13.17
N GLU A 113 -9.46 3.87 12.24
CA GLU A 113 -10.56 2.95 12.08
C GLU A 113 -10.18 1.79 11.16
N LEU A 114 -10.38 0.55 11.63
CA LEU A 114 -10.28 -0.64 10.82
C LEU A 114 -11.56 -0.84 10.01
N HIS A 115 -11.42 -1.06 8.71
CA HIS A 115 -12.58 -1.40 7.88
C HIS A 115 -13.04 -2.83 8.18
N ASN A 116 -14.30 -3.01 8.57
CA ASN A 116 -14.84 -4.29 9.05
C ASN A 116 -14.94 -5.40 7.97
N ARG A 117 -14.84 -5.03 6.70
CA ARG A 117 -14.89 -5.97 5.55
C ARG A 117 -13.53 -6.20 4.89
N TRP A 118 -12.47 -5.58 5.38
CA TRP A 118 -11.13 -5.77 4.86
C TRP A 118 -10.40 -6.84 5.66
N ASN A 119 -9.74 -7.75 4.96
CA ASN A 119 -8.76 -8.63 5.58
C ASN A 119 -7.57 -7.79 6.09
N LEU A 120 -6.90 -8.28 7.13
CA LEU A 120 -5.72 -7.59 7.68
C LEU A 120 -4.54 -7.61 6.70
N GLU A 121 -4.42 -8.66 5.92
CA GLU A 121 -3.43 -8.75 4.84
C GLU A 121 -4.06 -8.51 3.47
N PHE A 122 -3.21 -8.14 2.51
CA PHE A 122 -3.60 -7.97 1.12
C PHE A 122 -3.70 -9.32 0.41
N ASP A 123 -4.71 -9.46 -0.43
CA ASP A 123 -4.78 -10.52 -1.42
C ASP A 123 -4.16 -10.01 -2.73
N THR A 124 -2.94 -10.46 -3.03
CA THR A 124 -2.20 -10.01 -4.21
C THR A 124 -2.81 -10.48 -5.53
N ASP A 125 -3.63 -11.52 -5.51
CA ASP A 125 -4.36 -11.99 -6.70
C ASP A 125 -5.47 -10.99 -7.14
N LEU A 126 -5.90 -10.12 -6.23
CA LEU A 126 -6.85 -9.05 -6.54
C LEU A 126 -6.19 -7.83 -7.19
N ILE A 127 -4.86 -7.76 -7.25
CA ILE A 127 -4.09 -6.66 -7.83
C ILE A 127 -3.30 -7.22 -9.01
N PRO A 128 -3.84 -7.17 -10.24
CA PRO A 128 -3.16 -7.74 -11.41
C PRO A 128 -1.76 -7.16 -11.62
N GLY A 129 -0.77 -8.02 -11.79
CA GLY A 129 0.63 -7.67 -11.96
C GLY A 129 1.43 -7.48 -10.66
N CYS A 130 0.78 -7.44 -9.50
CA CYS A 130 1.45 -7.23 -8.21
C CYS A 130 2.38 -8.41 -7.86
N ARG A 131 1.90 -9.64 -8.04
CA ARG A 131 2.66 -10.84 -7.73
C ARG A 131 3.89 -10.99 -8.62
N GLU A 132 3.70 -10.80 -9.92
CA GLU A 132 4.80 -10.84 -10.90
C GLU A 132 5.87 -9.79 -10.58
N LEU A 133 5.45 -8.61 -10.11
CA LEU A 133 6.37 -7.56 -9.71
C LEU A 133 7.18 -7.94 -8.47
N MET A 134 6.57 -8.65 -7.51
CA MET A 134 7.25 -9.08 -6.28
C MET A 134 8.17 -10.28 -6.50
N ASP A 135 7.81 -11.20 -7.38
CA ASP A 135 8.50 -12.48 -7.55
C ASP A 135 9.63 -12.43 -8.59
N SER A 136 9.68 -11.38 -9.41
CA SER A 136 10.69 -11.25 -10.45
C SER A 136 11.89 -10.45 -9.96
N PRO A 137 13.12 -10.98 -10.03
CA PRO A 137 14.31 -10.19 -9.81
C PRO A 137 14.39 -9.08 -10.86
N LEU A 138 14.68 -7.86 -10.40
CA LEU A 138 14.66 -6.69 -11.26
C LEU A 138 16.08 -6.24 -11.60
N ASP A 139 16.45 -6.34 -12.87
CA ASP A 139 17.69 -5.75 -13.37
C ASP A 139 17.66 -4.21 -13.34
N ARG A 140 16.47 -3.61 -13.40
CA ARG A 140 16.27 -2.15 -13.35
C ARG A 140 14.96 -1.78 -12.64
N PRO A 141 14.97 -1.62 -11.31
CA PRO A 141 13.77 -1.37 -10.51
C PRO A 141 12.98 -0.13 -10.90
N ALA A 142 13.68 0.95 -11.25
CA ALA A 142 13.07 2.26 -11.51
C ALA A 142 12.18 2.31 -12.78
N GLN A 143 12.16 1.25 -13.57
CA GLN A 143 11.44 1.20 -14.85
C GLN A 143 10.20 0.29 -14.83
N ARG A 144 9.88 -0.36 -13.71
CA ARG A 144 8.78 -1.32 -13.63
C ARG A 144 7.64 -0.89 -12.73
N TYR A 145 7.30 0.39 -12.71
CA TYR A 145 6.04 0.83 -12.13
C TYR A 145 4.91 0.74 -13.17
N PHE A 146 3.71 0.43 -12.72
CA PHE A 146 2.54 0.38 -13.58
C PHE A 146 1.27 0.83 -12.83
N TRP A 147 0.26 1.27 -13.57
CA TRP A 147 -1.09 1.41 -13.06
C TRP A 147 -1.81 0.06 -13.19
N SER A 148 -2.39 -0.41 -12.11
CA SER A 148 -3.25 -1.58 -12.17
C SER A 148 -4.46 -1.32 -13.07
N ARG A 149 -5.09 -2.38 -13.54
CA ARG A 149 -6.45 -2.26 -14.05
C ARG A 149 -7.36 -1.80 -12.93
N ARG A 150 -8.54 -1.28 -13.31
CA ARG A 150 -9.58 -0.95 -12.34
C ARG A 150 -9.91 -2.18 -11.51
N ILE A 151 -9.83 -2.04 -10.21
CA ILE A 151 -10.19 -3.06 -9.23
C ILE A 151 -11.40 -2.60 -8.44
N ASP A 152 -12.30 -3.52 -8.09
CA ASP A 152 -13.40 -3.24 -7.19
C ASP A 152 -12.89 -3.33 -5.74
N LEU A 153 -13.11 -2.26 -4.99
CA LEU A 153 -12.73 -2.23 -3.59
C LEU A 153 -13.80 -2.93 -2.77
N LYS A 154 -13.49 -4.12 -2.27
CA LYS A 154 -14.41 -4.90 -1.42
C LYS A 154 -14.96 -4.06 -0.27
N GLY A 155 -16.27 -4.12 -0.07
CA GLY A 155 -16.95 -3.38 0.99
C GLY A 155 -17.17 -1.90 0.69
N THR A 156 -16.86 -1.43 -0.51
CA THR A 156 -17.22 -0.11 -1.01
C THR A 156 -17.97 -0.22 -2.34
N TRP A 157 -18.61 0.88 -2.75
CA TRP A 157 -19.25 0.99 -4.08
C TRP A 157 -18.28 1.53 -5.13
N GLU A 158 -17.01 1.65 -4.77
CA GLU A 158 -16.02 2.29 -5.58
C GLU A 158 -15.08 1.28 -6.24
N SER A 159 -14.64 1.64 -7.41
CA SER A 159 -13.52 1.02 -8.07
C SER A 159 -12.34 1.98 -8.10
N ALA A 160 -11.13 1.43 -8.07
CA ALA A 160 -9.91 2.21 -8.03
C ALA A 160 -8.83 1.64 -8.94
N MET A 161 -7.88 2.48 -9.28
CA MET A 161 -6.62 2.09 -9.88
C MET A 161 -5.50 2.28 -8.84
N LEU A 162 -4.58 1.35 -8.79
CA LEU A 162 -3.40 1.44 -7.95
C LEU A 162 -2.17 1.72 -8.82
N LEU A 163 -1.39 2.73 -8.45
CA LEU A 163 -0.03 2.86 -8.95
C LEU A 163 0.86 1.91 -8.16
N CYS A 164 1.47 0.95 -8.84
CA CYS A 164 2.29 -0.09 -8.24
C CYS A 164 3.77 0.19 -8.56
N VAL A 165 4.54 0.47 -7.52
CA VAL A 165 5.99 0.74 -7.60
C VAL A 165 6.72 -0.29 -6.77
N PRO A 166 7.69 -1.04 -7.33
CA PRO A 166 8.45 -2.00 -6.54
C PRO A 166 9.34 -1.31 -5.51
N ILE A 167 9.49 -1.95 -4.36
CA ILE A 167 10.43 -1.57 -3.31
C ILE A 167 11.62 -2.51 -3.43
N VAL A 168 12.78 -1.98 -3.79
CA VAL A 168 13.93 -2.81 -4.16
C VAL A 168 15.11 -2.51 -3.25
N GLY A 169 15.69 -3.56 -2.68
CA GLY A 169 16.91 -3.48 -1.88
C GLY A 169 18.16 -3.23 -2.72
N SER A 170 19.26 -2.94 -2.05
CA SER A 170 20.54 -2.66 -2.69
C SER A 170 21.13 -3.85 -3.46
N ASP A 171 20.73 -5.06 -3.11
CA ASP A 171 21.09 -6.30 -3.80
C ASP A 171 20.17 -6.68 -4.97
N GLY A 172 19.17 -5.83 -5.28
CA GLY A 172 18.16 -6.09 -6.31
C GLY A 172 16.98 -6.95 -5.87
N SER A 173 16.95 -7.43 -4.63
CA SER A 173 15.78 -8.13 -4.09
C SER A 173 14.57 -7.21 -3.97
N VAL A 174 13.38 -7.74 -4.22
CA VAL A 174 12.13 -6.98 -4.12
C VAL A 174 11.53 -7.19 -2.73
N TYR A 175 11.50 -6.14 -1.91
CA TYR A 175 10.90 -6.20 -0.59
C TYR A 175 9.38 -6.11 -0.62
N GLY A 176 8.81 -5.56 -1.68
CA GLY A 176 7.38 -5.40 -1.83
C GLY A 176 7.00 -4.41 -2.90
N VAL A 177 5.79 -3.92 -2.78
CA VAL A 177 5.18 -2.94 -3.71
C VAL A 177 4.54 -1.82 -2.90
N CYS A 178 4.64 -0.60 -3.38
CA CYS A 178 3.98 0.55 -2.78
C CYS A 178 3.39 1.48 -3.83
N GLY A 179 2.57 2.41 -3.40
CA GLY A 179 2.05 3.44 -4.27
C GLY A 179 0.83 4.16 -3.73
N VAL A 180 0.06 4.72 -4.64
CA VAL A 180 -1.16 5.47 -4.35
C VAL A 180 -2.36 4.85 -5.04
N GLU A 181 -3.53 5.12 -4.47
CA GLU A 181 -4.83 4.74 -4.98
C GLU A 181 -5.55 5.95 -5.54
N LEU A 182 -6.14 5.79 -6.72
CA LEU A 182 -7.05 6.75 -7.32
C LEU A 182 -8.40 6.07 -7.60
N SER A 183 -9.43 6.46 -6.86
CA SER A 183 -10.79 6.03 -7.14
C SER A 183 -11.45 6.89 -8.21
N ALA A 184 -12.43 6.31 -8.91
CA ALA A 184 -13.22 7.05 -9.89
C ALA A 184 -13.93 8.26 -9.26
N LEU A 185 -14.46 8.09 -8.04
CA LEU A 185 -15.09 9.16 -7.29
C LEU A 185 -14.12 10.30 -6.98
N TYR A 186 -12.93 9.98 -6.46
CA TYR A 186 -11.90 10.98 -6.19
C TYR A 186 -11.54 11.78 -7.44
N PHE A 187 -11.36 11.08 -8.57
CA PHE A 187 -11.04 11.72 -9.85
C PHE A 187 -12.14 12.67 -10.28
N GLN A 188 -13.40 12.27 -10.23
CA GLN A 188 -14.55 13.10 -10.58
C GLN A 188 -14.67 14.35 -9.69
N LEU A 189 -14.40 14.23 -8.39
CA LEU A 189 -14.48 15.33 -7.44
C LEU A 189 -13.31 16.31 -7.57
N SER A 190 -12.12 15.79 -7.90
CA SER A 190 -10.90 16.61 -8.02
C SER A 190 -10.77 17.29 -9.39
N TYR A 191 -11.38 16.69 -10.42
CA TYR A 191 -11.33 17.16 -11.80
C TYR A 191 -12.75 17.16 -12.37
N PRO A 192 -13.64 18.05 -11.88
CA PRO A 192 -14.99 18.19 -12.46
C PRO A 192 -14.84 18.51 -13.94
N ALA A 193 -15.57 17.79 -14.78
CA ALA A 193 -15.62 18.09 -16.20
C ALA A 193 -16.02 19.56 -16.35
N ALA A 194 -15.29 20.31 -17.15
CA ALA A 194 -15.67 21.67 -17.50
C ALA A 194 -17.02 21.58 -18.25
N GLU A 195 -18.10 21.77 -17.54
CA GLU A 195 -19.43 21.89 -18.14
C GLU A 195 -19.43 23.16 -19.01
N GLY A 196 -19.46 22.96 -20.31
CA GLY A 196 -19.77 24.02 -21.25
C GLY A 196 -18.65 24.49 -22.16
N GLN A 197 -18.05 23.61 -22.93
CA GLN A 197 -17.42 23.98 -24.21
C GLN A 197 -17.74 22.91 -25.26
N PHE A 198 -18.97 22.93 -25.73
CA PHE A 198 -19.32 22.46 -27.09
C PHE A 198 -20.54 23.25 -27.57
#